data_557430cddc9e8ba33c08c22cf670f1d9
#
_entry.id   557430cddc9e8ba33c08c22cf670f1d9
#
_cell.length_a   1.000
_cell.length_b   1.000
_cell.length_c   1.000
_cell.angle_alpha   90.00
_cell.angle_beta   90.00
_cell.angle_gamma   90.00
#
_symmetry.space_group_name_H-M   'P 1'
#
loop_
_entity.id
_entity.type
_entity.pdbx_description
1 polymer ?
#
loop_
_entity_poly.entity_id
_entity_poly.type
_entity_poly.pdbx_seq_one_letter_code
_entity_poly.pdbx_strand_id
1 'polypeptide(L)'
;MYESLRFIIIFIMHINSTLPKKILAWYDNSKRILPWRVSKKSPKKQYYRLLSEFMLQQTQVKTVIPYFNNFTKKFKNLNALSNSNEREILKMWEGLGYYRRARNLLACSKLLVKNYDSKLPTTLKQMKKLPGVGDYTGNALLGLVYNLPTIAVDGNVKRVFSRLLNKEEKKINFNKFIDKNKKILFSSNRNADFVEALMEFGALVCKPKNPNCLTCCLNKTCKYFKSNKKIKSIKTN
;
A
#
# COMPACT_ATOMS: atom_id res chain seq x y z
N MET A 1 36.45 -2.59 -39.72
CA MET A 1 35.72 -1.52 -39.04
C MET A 1 34.68 -2.15 -38.12
N TYR A 2 35.19 -2.65 -37.01
CA TYR A 2 34.37 -3.30 -35.94
C TYR A 2 34.47 -2.39 -34.74
N GLU A 3 33.47 -1.56 -34.50
CA GLU A 3 33.40 -0.82 -33.25
C GLU A 3 32.02 -0.85 -32.65
N SER A 4 32.08 -1.29 -31.42
CA SER A 4 31.17 -0.95 -30.33
C SER A 4 29.72 -1.45 -30.40
N LEU A 5 29.55 -2.75 -30.34
CA LEU A 5 28.50 -3.32 -29.49
C LEU A 5 28.88 -3.04 -28.02
N ARG A 6 28.74 -1.81 -27.57
CA ARG A 6 28.68 -1.48 -26.17
C ARG A 6 27.46 -2.20 -25.61
N PHE A 7 27.70 -3.34 -25.02
CA PHE A 7 26.80 -3.97 -24.08
C PHE A 7 26.36 -2.92 -23.06
N ILE A 8 25.24 -2.29 -23.31
CA ILE A 8 24.44 -1.69 -22.25
C ILE A 8 24.01 -2.89 -21.42
N ILE A 9 24.83 -3.25 -20.43
CA ILE A 9 24.41 -4.10 -19.32
C ILE A 9 23.32 -3.29 -18.64
N ILE A 10 22.09 -3.43 -19.14
CA ILE A 10 20.89 -3.04 -18.41
C ILE A 10 20.95 -3.89 -17.16
N PHE A 11 21.42 -3.29 -16.08
CA PHE A 11 21.45 -3.90 -14.77
C PHE A 11 20.00 -4.24 -14.45
N ILE A 12 19.58 -5.44 -14.86
CA ILE A 12 18.23 -5.93 -14.63
C ILE A 12 18.11 -6.04 -13.11
N MET A 13 17.34 -5.13 -12.52
CA MET A 13 17.06 -5.13 -11.09
C MET A 13 16.13 -6.30 -10.78
N HIS A 14 16.72 -7.52 -10.75
CA HIS A 14 15.97 -8.72 -10.41
C HIS A 14 15.72 -8.81 -8.92
N ILE A 15 14.48 -9.04 -8.59
CA ILE A 15 14.05 -9.44 -7.25
C ILE A 15 14.22 -10.95 -7.13
N ASN A 16 14.62 -11.41 -5.94
CA ASN A 16 14.65 -12.83 -5.65
C ASN A 16 13.23 -13.41 -5.72
N SER A 17 13.04 -14.51 -6.43
CA SER A 17 11.74 -15.19 -6.62
C SER A 17 11.09 -15.63 -5.30
N THR A 18 11.87 -15.80 -4.24
CA THR A 18 11.35 -16.16 -2.91
C THR A 18 10.78 -14.98 -2.12
N LEU A 19 10.92 -13.73 -2.62
CA LEU A 19 10.48 -12.53 -1.92
C LEU A 19 8.98 -12.57 -1.53
N PRO A 20 8.03 -12.83 -2.45
CA PRO A 20 6.62 -12.84 -2.10
C PRO A 20 6.29 -13.89 -1.05
N LYS A 21 6.85 -15.10 -1.18
CA LYS A 21 6.66 -16.20 -0.21
C LYS A 21 7.13 -15.79 1.19
N LYS A 22 8.31 -15.19 1.31
CA LYS A 22 8.87 -14.76 2.60
C LYS A 22 8.07 -13.64 3.24
N ILE A 23 7.67 -12.64 2.45
CA ILE A 23 6.85 -11.51 2.93
C ILE A 23 5.47 -11.99 3.37
N LEU A 24 4.83 -12.87 2.61
CA LEU A 24 3.52 -13.42 2.96
C LEU A 24 3.59 -14.30 4.21
N ALA A 25 4.60 -15.15 4.35
CA ALA A 25 4.79 -15.96 5.55
C ALA A 25 5.00 -15.10 6.81
N TRP A 26 5.79 -14.02 6.70
CA TRP A 26 5.94 -13.06 7.77
C TRP A 26 4.59 -12.36 8.08
N TYR A 27 3.85 -11.94 7.05
CA TYR A 27 2.58 -11.24 7.20
C TYR A 27 1.53 -12.09 7.91
N ASP A 28 1.45 -13.36 7.58
CA ASP A 28 0.47 -14.28 8.20
C ASP A 28 0.65 -14.36 9.73
N ASN A 29 1.90 -14.27 10.22
CA ASN A 29 2.23 -14.38 11.64
C ASN A 29 2.34 -13.03 12.38
N SER A 30 2.50 -11.90 11.66
CA SER A 30 2.93 -10.64 12.29
C SER A 30 2.07 -9.43 11.96
N LYS A 31 1.05 -9.59 11.12
CA LYS A 31 0.18 -8.49 10.72
C LYS A 31 -0.63 -7.94 11.89
N ARG A 32 -0.78 -6.62 11.95
CA ARG A 32 -1.68 -5.97 12.91
C ARG A 32 -3.14 -6.31 12.59
N ILE A 33 -3.96 -6.41 13.63
CA ILE A 33 -5.42 -6.45 13.49
C ILE A 33 -5.89 -5.02 13.29
N LEU A 34 -6.49 -4.72 12.13
CA LEU A 34 -6.98 -3.40 11.79
C LEU A 34 -8.46 -3.46 11.40
N PRO A 35 -9.31 -2.50 11.83
CA PRO A 35 -10.76 -2.58 11.68
C PRO A 35 -11.22 -2.60 10.21
N TRP A 36 -10.42 -2.11 9.27
CA TRP A 36 -10.71 -2.14 7.84
C TRP A 36 -10.25 -3.42 7.13
N ARG A 37 -9.56 -4.33 7.85
CA ARG A 37 -9.13 -5.64 7.33
C ARG A 37 -10.20 -6.70 7.57
N VAL A 38 -11.31 -6.57 6.88
CA VAL A 38 -12.41 -7.52 6.95
C VAL A 38 -12.20 -8.70 6.01
N SER A 39 -12.97 -9.79 6.22
CA SER A 39 -12.95 -10.97 5.35
C SER A 39 -13.09 -10.61 3.86
N LYS A 40 -12.42 -11.40 3.00
CA LYS A 40 -12.47 -11.22 1.54
C LYS A 40 -13.90 -11.26 0.98
N LYS A 41 -14.80 -12.02 1.61
CA LYS A 41 -16.21 -12.14 1.25
C LYS A 41 -17.12 -11.09 1.91
N SER A 42 -16.60 -10.24 2.77
CA SER A 42 -17.42 -9.24 3.48
C SER A 42 -18.01 -8.21 2.52
N PRO A 43 -19.33 -7.95 2.57
CA PRO A 43 -19.95 -6.88 1.78
C PRO A 43 -19.42 -5.48 2.15
N LYS A 44 -18.84 -5.33 3.34
CA LYS A 44 -18.24 -4.08 3.81
C LYS A 44 -16.86 -3.82 3.22
N LYS A 45 -16.23 -4.79 2.56
CA LYS A 45 -14.82 -4.73 2.14
C LYS A 45 -14.52 -3.50 1.29
N GLN A 46 -15.31 -3.21 0.25
CA GLN A 46 -15.06 -2.09 -0.65
C GLN A 46 -15.17 -0.75 0.09
N TYR A 47 -16.24 -0.56 0.86
CA TYR A 47 -16.47 0.64 1.64
C TYR A 47 -15.38 0.86 2.69
N TYR A 48 -15.01 -0.18 3.44
CA TYR A 48 -14.01 -0.09 4.49
C TYR A 48 -12.62 0.22 3.93
N ARG A 49 -12.27 -0.37 2.80
CA ARG A 49 -11.01 -0.06 2.11
C ARG A 49 -11.00 1.37 1.56
N LEU A 50 -12.07 1.81 0.92
CA LEU A 50 -12.17 3.18 0.45
C LEU A 50 -12.00 4.18 1.60
N LEU A 51 -12.77 4.02 2.67
CA LEU A 51 -12.73 4.89 3.85
C LEU A 51 -11.33 4.92 4.48
N SER A 52 -10.73 3.76 4.69
CA SER A 52 -9.38 3.68 5.30
C SER A 52 -8.31 4.33 4.41
N GLU A 53 -8.36 4.14 3.09
CA GLU A 53 -7.40 4.75 2.17
C GLU A 53 -7.48 6.29 2.22
N PHE A 54 -8.68 6.88 2.29
CA PHE A 54 -8.83 8.32 2.45
C PHE A 54 -8.34 8.82 3.81
N MET A 55 -8.61 8.09 4.89
CA MET A 55 -8.17 8.47 6.24
C MET A 55 -6.66 8.33 6.44
N LEU A 56 -6.03 7.33 5.80
CA LEU A 56 -4.60 7.05 5.91
C LEU A 56 -3.71 7.97 5.07
N GLN A 57 -4.28 8.77 4.15
CA GLN A 57 -3.49 9.77 3.42
C GLN A 57 -2.81 10.72 4.41
N GLN A 58 -1.48 10.65 4.53
CA GLN A 58 -0.66 11.48 5.42
C GLN A 58 -1.04 11.41 6.92
N THR A 59 -1.71 10.34 7.35
CA THR A 59 -2.10 10.15 8.75
C THR A 59 -1.69 8.74 9.22
N GLN A 60 -1.19 8.66 10.45
CA GLN A 60 -0.73 7.39 11.02
C GLN A 60 -1.91 6.46 11.36
N VAL A 61 -1.69 5.16 11.22
CA VAL A 61 -2.68 4.11 11.51
C VAL A 61 -3.29 4.26 12.90
N LYS A 62 -2.47 4.50 13.94
CA LYS A 62 -2.94 4.66 15.33
C LYS A 62 -3.97 5.79 15.47
N THR A 63 -3.75 6.90 14.78
CA THR A 63 -4.66 8.04 14.77
C THR A 63 -5.96 7.72 14.03
N VAL A 64 -5.89 6.97 12.93
CA VAL A 64 -7.05 6.67 12.06
C VAL A 64 -8.05 5.71 12.73
N ILE A 65 -7.58 4.73 13.52
CA ILE A 65 -8.44 3.67 14.11
C ILE A 65 -9.70 4.24 14.80
N PRO A 66 -9.62 5.17 15.76
CA PRO A 66 -10.80 5.69 16.44
C PRO A 66 -11.75 6.42 15.48
N TYR A 67 -11.25 7.20 14.52
CA TYR A 67 -12.06 7.87 13.52
C TYR A 67 -12.79 6.88 12.62
N PHE A 68 -12.10 5.87 12.14
CA PHE A 68 -12.68 4.82 11.32
C PHE A 68 -13.84 4.12 12.03
N ASN A 69 -13.65 3.75 13.30
CA ASN A 69 -14.68 3.09 14.10
C ASN A 69 -15.90 4.01 14.29
N ASN A 70 -15.71 5.29 14.58
CA ASN A 70 -16.79 6.24 14.73
C ASN A 70 -17.54 6.46 13.41
N PHE A 71 -16.82 6.60 12.30
CA PHE A 71 -17.41 6.75 10.97
C PHE A 71 -18.28 5.55 10.58
N THR A 72 -17.78 4.33 10.80
CA THR A 72 -18.50 3.11 10.43
C THR A 72 -19.68 2.78 11.34
N LYS A 73 -19.71 3.33 12.56
CA LYS A 73 -20.91 3.31 13.43
C LYS A 73 -22.01 4.19 12.87
N LYS A 74 -21.68 5.42 12.41
CA LYS A 74 -22.65 6.39 11.89
C LYS A 74 -23.01 6.08 10.43
N PHE A 75 -22.04 5.86 9.57
CA PHE A 75 -22.22 5.59 8.15
C PHE A 75 -21.90 4.11 7.87
N LYS A 76 -22.91 3.25 7.96
CA LYS A 76 -22.75 1.79 7.91
C LYS A 76 -22.32 1.27 6.53
N ASN A 77 -22.55 2.03 5.47
CA ASN A 77 -22.24 1.68 4.09
C ASN A 77 -22.06 2.94 3.23
N LEU A 78 -21.75 2.74 1.96
CA LEU A 78 -21.50 3.83 1.01
C LEU A 78 -22.73 4.69 0.76
N ASN A 79 -23.93 4.09 0.72
CA ASN A 79 -25.20 4.83 0.53
C ASN A 79 -25.47 5.75 1.72
N ALA A 80 -25.31 5.26 2.95
CA ALA A 80 -25.47 6.08 4.15
C ALA A 80 -24.47 7.26 4.16
N LEU A 81 -23.24 7.05 3.70
CA LEU A 81 -22.25 8.11 3.57
C LEU A 81 -22.63 9.12 2.48
N SER A 82 -23.08 8.66 1.32
CA SER A 82 -23.46 9.53 0.18
C SER A 82 -24.66 10.44 0.50
N ASN A 83 -25.58 9.98 1.34
CA ASN A 83 -26.77 10.73 1.77
C ASN A 83 -26.49 11.77 2.86
N SER A 84 -25.25 11.79 3.40
CA SER A 84 -24.86 12.78 4.41
C SER A 84 -24.55 14.14 3.75
N ASN A 85 -24.48 15.17 4.60
CA ASN A 85 -24.06 16.51 4.19
C ASN A 85 -22.59 16.77 4.61
N GLU A 86 -22.02 17.84 4.03
CA GLU A 86 -20.61 18.20 4.29
C GLU A 86 -20.37 18.53 5.76
N ARG A 87 -21.29 19.24 6.43
CA ARG A 87 -21.16 19.62 7.84
C ARG A 87 -21.02 18.40 8.75
N GLU A 88 -21.83 17.36 8.51
CA GLU A 88 -21.77 16.12 9.28
C GLU A 88 -20.42 15.40 9.09
N ILE A 89 -19.96 15.30 7.85
CA ILE A 89 -18.69 14.65 7.54
C ILE A 89 -17.51 15.41 8.17
N LEU A 90 -17.50 16.74 8.06
CA LEU A 90 -16.43 17.56 8.63
C LEU A 90 -16.42 17.49 10.16
N LYS A 91 -17.59 17.47 10.82
CA LYS A 91 -17.68 17.25 12.26
C LYS A 91 -17.10 15.90 12.69
N MET A 92 -17.40 14.85 11.95
CA MET A 92 -16.82 13.49 12.22
C MET A 92 -15.34 13.39 11.93
N TRP A 93 -14.80 14.28 11.10
CA TRP A 93 -13.39 14.35 10.69
C TRP A 93 -12.55 15.30 11.55
N GLU A 94 -13.18 16.06 12.44
CA GLU A 94 -12.54 17.05 13.28
C GLU A 94 -11.37 16.43 14.07
N GLY A 95 -10.20 17.10 14.01
CA GLY A 95 -8.95 16.60 14.60
C GLY A 95 -8.11 15.66 13.73
N LEU A 96 -8.66 15.08 12.65
CA LEU A 96 -7.88 14.22 11.75
C LEU A 96 -7.04 15.04 10.74
N GLY A 97 -7.39 16.31 10.51
CA GLY A 97 -6.70 17.22 9.60
C GLY A 97 -6.91 16.93 8.11
N TYR A 98 -6.33 17.78 7.26
CA TYR A 98 -6.44 17.64 5.80
C TYR A 98 -7.89 17.48 5.33
N TYR A 99 -8.77 18.37 5.70
CA TYR A 99 -10.24 18.32 5.49
C TYR A 99 -10.68 18.15 4.03
N ARG A 100 -9.82 18.49 3.07
CA ARG A 100 -10.05 18.20 1.65
C ARG A 100 -10.31 16.72 1.39
N ARG A 101 -9.70 15.83 2.18
CA ARG A 101 -9.92 14.38 2.08
C ARG A 101 -11.36 14.00 2.45
N ALA A 102 -11.90 14.62 3.51
CA ALA A 102 -13.28 14.41 3.93
C ALA A 102 -14.29 14.86 2.84
N ARG A 103 -14.08 16.04 2.25
CA ARG A 103 -14.89 16.54 1.13
C ARG A 103 -14.78 15.62 -0.09
N ASN A 104 -13.58 15.21 -0.44
CA ASN A 104 -13.36 14.29 -1.54
C ASN A 104 -13.99 12.92 -1.29
N LEU A 105 -13.94 12.39 -0.06
CA LEU A 105 -14.60 11.14 0.30
C LEU A 105 -16.13 11.24 0.12
N LEU A 106 -16.74 12.31 0.56
CA LEU A 106 -18.18 12.56 0.36
C LEU A 106 -18.52 12.66 -1.13
N ALA A 107 -17.78 13.46 -1.89
CA ALA A 107 -17.99 13.61 -3.34
C ALA A 107 -17.78 12.27 -4.08
N CYS A 108 -16.75 11.50 -3.69
CA CYS A 108 -16.48 10.17 -4.20
C CYS A 108 -17.64 9.21 -3.92
N SER A 109 -18.18 9.22 -2.69
CA SER A 109 -19.31 8.35 -2.33
C SER A 109 -20.57 8.67 -3.13
N LYS A 110 -20.90 9.96 -3.31
CA LYS A 110 -22.03 10.40 -4.14
C LYS A 110 -21.88 9.95 -5.60
N LEU A 111 -20.66 10.09 -6.16
CA LEU A 111 -20.38 9.66 -7.53
C LEU A 111 -20.50 8.15 -7.70
N LEU A 112 -19.99 7.38 -6.72
CA LEU A 112 -20.06 5.91 -6.75
C LEU A 112 -21.51 5.42 -6.67
N VAL A 113 -22.33 6.01 -5.83
CA VAL A 113 -23.75 5.67 -5.73
C VAL A 113 -24.49 6.02 -7.02
N LYS A 114 -24.25 7.23 -7.57
CA LYS A 114 -24.94 7.72 -8.77
C LYS A 114 -24.57 6.96 -10.05
N ASN A 115 -23.27 6.64 -10.24
CA ASN A 115 -22.76 6.23 -11.55
C ASN A 115 -22.16 4.82 -11.57
N TYR A 116 -21.99 4.16 -10.41
CA TYR A 116 -21.26 2.88 -10.31
C TYR A 116 -21.98 1.83 -9.45
N ASP A 117 -23.27 1.99 -9.23
CA ASP A 117 -24.08 1.05 -8.42
C ASP A 117 -23.42 0.75 -7.05
N SER A 118 -22.93 1.80 -6.40
CA SER A 118 -22.22 1.70 -5.11
C SER A 118 -20.99 0.79 -5.12
N LYS A 119 -20.42 0.49 -6.29
CA LYS A 119 -19.22 -0.35 -6.44
C LYS A 119 -18.03 0.48 -6.88
N LEU A 120 -16.84 0.07 -6.46
CA LEU A 120 -15.61 0.67 -6.96
C LEU A 120 -15.35 0.24 -8.41
N PRO A 121 -14.85 1.13 -9.29
CA PRO A 121 -14.41 0.75 -10.62
C PRO A 121 -13.29 -0.29 -10.60
N THR A 122 -13.19 -1.09 -11.66
CA THR A 122 -12.19 -2.18 -11.77
C THR A 122 -10.94 -1.80 -12.58
N THR A 123 -10.88 -0.58 -13.12
CA THR A 123 -9.74 -0.10 -13.87
C THR A 123 -9.14 1.18 -13.27
N LEU A 124 -7.83 1.36 -13.37
CA LEU A 124 -7.16 2.55 -12.86
C LEU A 124 -7.68 3.84 -13.52
N LYS A 125 -7.93 3.79 -14.82
CA LYS A 125 -8.50 4.92 -15.59
C LYS A 125 -9.84 5.40 -15.01
N GLN A 126 -10.71 4.48 -14.64
CA GLN A 126 -12.00 4.81 -14.01
C GLN A 126 -11.84 5.21 -12.54
N MET A 127 -10.97 4.53 -11.77
CA MET A 127 -10.66 4.92 -10.39
C MET A 127 -10.20 6.38 -10.30
N LYS A 128 -9.36 6.83 -11.21
CA LYS A 128 -8.85 8.21 -11.25
C LYS A 128 -9.91 9.27 -11.59
N LYS A 129 -11.10 8.89 -12.04
CA LYS A 129 -12.24 9.81 -12.18
C LYS A 129 -12.92 10.11 -10.85
N LEU A 130 -12.66 9.33 -9.81
CA LEU A 130 -13.23 9.53 -8.49
C LEU A 130 -12.50 10.68 -7.75
N PRO A 131 -13.23 11.62 -7.14
CA PRO A 131 -12.64 12.70 -6.36
C PRO A 131 -11.67 12.19 -5.28
N GLY A 132 -10.46 12.73 -5.24
CA GLY A 132 -9.43 12.34 -4.25
C GLY A 132 -8.72 11.01 -4.51
N VAL A 133 -8.99 10.35 -5.63
CA VAL A 133 -8.34 9.11 -6.04
C VAL A 133 -7.30 9.38 -7.13
N GLY A 134 -6.03 9.38 -6.76
CA GLY A 134 -4.88 9.42 -7.66
C GLY A 134 -4.34 8.02 -8.00
N ASP A 135 -3.18 7.98 -8.67
CA ASP A 135 -2.53 6.70 -9.05
C ASP A 135 -2.26 5.80 -7.84
N TYR A 136 -1.80 6.38 -6.72
CA TYR A 136 -1.57 5.63 -5.48
C TYR A 136 -2.85 4.98 -4.95
N THR A 137 -3.86 5.78 -4.63
CA THR A 137 -5.12 5.30 -4.03
C THR A 137 -5.85 4.35 -4.99
N GLY A 138 -5.84 4.64 -6.29
CA GLY A 138 -6.43 3.76 -7.30
C GLY A 138 -5.77 2.38 -7.34
N ASN A 139 -4.44 2.32 -7.37
CA ASN A 139 -3.71 1.05 -7.33
C ASN A 139 -3.88 0.30 -6.01
N ALA A 140 -3.92 1.02 -4.87
CA ALA A 140 -4.21 0.42 -3.58
C ALA A 140 -5.58 -0.27 -3.58
N LEU A 141 -6.63 0.44 -3.99
CA LEU A 141 -7.98 -0.10 -4.04
C LEU A 141 -8.11 -1.28 -5.02
N LEU A 142 -7.50 -1.20 -6.20
CA LEU A 142 -7.48 -2.30 -7.17
C LEU A 142 -6.81 -3.56 -6.62
N GLY A 143 -5.67 -3.41 -5.97
CA GLY A 143 -4.97 -4.52 -5.33
C GLY A 143 -5.73 -5.10 -4.14
N LEU A 144 -6.14 -4.24 -3.19
CA LEU A 144 -6.72 -4.66 -1.91
C LEU A 144 -8.16 -5.19 -2.05
N VAL A 145 -8.95 -4.59 -2.94
CA VAL A 145 -10.37 -4.96 -3.12
C VAL A 145 -10.52 -6.10 -4.11
N TYR A 146 -9.92 -5.97 -5.28
CA TYR A 146 -10.12 -6.88 -6.41
C TYR A 146 -9.02 -7.92 -6.57
N ASN A 147 -8.01 -7.92 -5.69
CA ASN A 147 -6.87 -8.84 -5.76
C ASN A 147 -6.09 -8.74 -7.09
N LEU A 148 -6.12 -7.56 -7.74
CA LEU A 148 -5.39 -7.34 -8.99
C LEU A 148 -3.88 -7.26 -8.74
N PRO A 149 -3.04 -7.66 -9.72
CA PRO A 149 -1.59 -7.64 -9.60
C PRO A 149 -1.03 -6.22 -9.78
N THR A 150 -1.26 -5.37 -8.79
CA THR A 150 -0.81 -3.98 -8.74
C THR A 150 -0.31 -3.62 -7.34
N ILE A 151 0.64 -2.70 -7.25
CA ILE A 151 1.22 -2.21 -5.99
C ILE A 151 1.02 -0.71 -5.90
N ALA A 152 0.44 -0.26 -4.81
CA ALA A 152 0.47 1.15 -4.43
C ALA A 152 1.85 1.48 -3.83
N VAL A 153 2.58 2.36 -4.48
CA VAL A 153 3.97 2.67 -4.12
C VAL A 153 3.99 3.84 -3.12
N ASP A 154 3.86 3.51 -1.83
CA ASP A 154 4.01 4.47 -0.73
C ASP A 154 5.46 4.57 -0.26
N GLY A 155 5.73 5.41 0.73
CA GLY A 155 7.05 5.56 1.33
C GLY A 155 7.57 4.26 1.97
N ASN A 156 6.71 3.37 2.46
CA ASN A 156 7.10 2.07 3.00
C ASN A 156 7.59 1.14 1.89
N VAL A 157 6.81 1.02 0.83
CA VAL A 157 7.13 0.20 -0.34
C VAL A 157 8.41 0.70 -1.02
N LYS A 158 8.54 2.03 -1.24
CA LYS A 158 9.76 2.64 -1.78
C LYS A 158 10.98 2.26 -0.96
N ARG A 159 10.93 2.46 0.35
CA ARG A 159 12.02 2.15 1.27
C ARG A 159 12.41 0.67 1.26
N VAL A 160 11.41 -0.24 1.27
CA VAL A 160 11.67 -1.68 1.21
C VAL A 160 12.44 -2.04 -0.06
N PHE A 161 11.96 -1.62 -1.23
CA PHE A 161 12.63 -1.94 -2.49
C PHE A 161 13.98 -1.24 -2.64
N SER A 162 14.10 0.02 -2.22
CA SER A 162 15.38 0.75 -2.25
C SER A 162 16.45 0.05 -1.43
N ARG A 163 16.11 -0.42 -0.23
CA ARG A 163 17.04 -1.19 0.61
C ARG A 163 17.33 -2.58 0.08
N LEU A 164 16.33 -3.28 -0.46
CA LEU A 164 16.57 -4.58 -1.12
C LEU A 164 17.57 -4.47 -2.25
N LEU A 165 17.48 -3.40 -3.03
CA LEU A 165 18.35 -3.14 -4.18
C LEU A 165 19.66 -2.40 -3.80
N ASN A 166 19.75 -1.86 -2.59
CA ASN A 166 20.80 -0.91 -2.15
C ASN A 166 20.95 0.27 -3.12
N LYS A 167 19.82 0.88 -3.47
CA LYS A 167 19.76 2.06 -4.37
C LYS A 167 18.98 3.17 -3.74
N GLU A 168 19.36 4.42 -4.01
CA GLU A 168 18.60 5.60 -3.61
C GLU A 168 17.21 5.62 -4.27
N GLU A 169 16.18 6.01 -3.52
CA GLU A 169 14.79 6.05 -4.02
C GLU A 169 14.65 6.84 -5.32
N LYS A 170 15.31 8.01 -5.41
CA LYS A 170 15.30 8.89 -6.61
C LYS A 170 15.87 8.26 -7.88
N LYS A 171 16.70 7.21 -7.73
CA LYS A 171 17.31 6.47 -8.86
C LYS A 171 16.47 5.28 -9.32
N ILE A 172 15.29 5.05 -8.72
CA ILE A 172 14.42 3.92 -9.04
C ILE A 172 13.13 4.43 -9.67
N ASN A 173 12.88 4.07 -10.92
CA ASN A 173 11.54 4.18 -11.48
C ASN A 173 10.70 2.99 -11.01
N PHE A 174 9.93 3.19 -9.94
CA PHE A 174 9.19 2.11 -9.29
C PHE A 174 8.13 1.47 -10.19
N ASN A 175 7.47 2.24 -11.05
CA ASN A 175 6.49 1.68 -11.98
C ASN A 175 7.16 0.71 -12.96
N LYS A 176 8.23 1.15 -13.63
CA LYS A 176 9.01 0.28 -14.52
C LYS A 176 9.59 -0.93 -13.78
N PHE A 177 10.03 -0.72 -12.54
CA PHE A 177 10.58 -1.80 -11.70
C PHE A 177 9.52 -2.85 -11.36
N ILE A 178 8.32 -2.45 -10.96
CA ILE A 178 7.21 -3.34 -10.66
C ILE A 178 6.78 -4.10 -11.92
N ASP A 179 6.62 -3.39 -13.04
CA ASP A 179 6.21 -4.01 -14.31
C ASP A 179 7.20 -5.09 -14.77
N LYS A 180 8.51 -4.81 -14.72
CA LYS A 180 9.55 -5.78 -15.06
C LYS A 180 9.55 -7.02 -14.15
N ASN A 181 9.19 -6.85 -12.88
CA ASN A 181 9.19 -7.93 -11.89
C ASN A 181 7.78 -8.49 -11.61
N LYS A 182 6.78 -8.12 -12.40
CA LYS A 182 5.36 -8.43 -12.16
C LYS A 182 5.12 -9.93 -11.98
N LYS A 183 5.70 -10.77 -12.83
CA LYS A 183 5.56 -12.24 -12.75
C LYS A 183 6.08 -12.81 -11.43
N ILE A 184 7.15 -12.24 -10.89
CA ILE A 184 7.76 -12.66 -9.61
C ILE A 184 6.93 -12.12 -8.44
N LEU A 185 6.63 -10.82 -8.45
CA LEU A 185 5.92 -10.14 -7.36
C LEU A 185 4.53 -10.73 -7.12
N PHE A 186 3.86 -11.14 -8.17
CA PHE A 186 2.50 -11.65 -8.14
C PHE A 186 2.42 -13.15 -8.50
N SER A 187 3.44 -13.91 -8.12
CA SER A 187 3.52 -15.35 -8.34
C SER A 187 2.54 -16.17 -7.49
N SER A 188 1.88 -15.55 -6.53
CA SER A 188 0.83 -16.17 -5.72
C SER A 188 -0.53 -15.53 -6.04
N ASN A 189 -1.61 -16.29 -5.86
CA ASN A 189 -2.98 -15.75 -6.00
C ASN A 189 -3.40 -14.84 -4.82
N ARG A 190 -2.45 -14.45 -3.96
CA ARG A 190 -2.65 -13.62 -2.76
C ARG A 190 -2.17 -12.18 -2.98
N ASN A 191 -2.53 -11.57 -4.12
CA ASN A 191 -2.03 -10.23 -4.48
C ASN A 191 -2.42 -9.16 -3.45
N ALA A 192 -3.67 -9.17 -2.99
CA ALA A 192 -4.15 -8.25 -1.96
C ALA A 192 -3.36 -8.37 -0.64
N ASP A 193 -3.13 -9.61 -0.20
CA ASP A 193 -2.35 -9.88 1.01
C ASP A 193 -0.89 -9.43 0.83
N PHE A 194 -0.32 -9.62 -0.37
CA PHE A 194 1.06 -9.22 -0.67
C PHE A 194 1.24 -7.69 -0.69
N VAL A 195 0.28 -6.95 -1.26
CA VAL A 195 0.29 -5.48 -1.26
C VAL A 195 0.23 -4.94 0.18
N GLU A 196 -0.70 -5.47 0.99
CA GLU A 196 -0.75 -5.11 2.42
C GLU A 196 0.51 -5.50 3.16
N ALA A 197 1.03 -6.70 2.90
CA ALA A 197 2.23 -7.21 3.53
C ALA A 197 3.46 -6.33 3.28
N LEU A 198 3.63 -5.81 2.06
CA LEU A 198 4.72 -4.88 1.74
C LEU A 198 4.63 -3.58 2.53
N MET A 199 3.45 -2.98 2.61
CA MET A 199 3.22 -1.75 3.39
C MET A 199 3.47 -2.00 4.89
N GLU A 200 2.92 -3.08 5.42
CA GLU A 200 3.04 -3.48 6.82
C GLU A 200 4.49 -3.81 7.18
N PHE A 201 5.20 -4.53 6.31
CA PHE A 201 6.61 -4.87 6.47
C PHE A 201 7.50 -3.62 6.52
N GLY A 202 7.21 -2.64 5.67
CA GLY A 202 7.87 -1.34 5.70
C GLY A 202 7.61 -0.58 6.99
N ALA A 203 6.41 -0.67 7.55
CA ALA A 203 6.04 0.01 8.78
C ALA A 203 6.63 -0.66 10.04
N LEU A 204 6.67 -1.98 10.10
CA LEU A 204 6.99 -2.73 11.33
C LEU A 204 8.43 -3.28 11.35
N VAL A 205 8.98 -3.69 10.22
CA VAL A 205 10.30 -4.34 10.12
C VAL A 205 11.32 -3.43 9.46
N CYS A 206 11.06 -3.01 8.22
CA CYS A 206 11.97 -2.15 7.46
C CYS A 206 11.73 -0.67 7.77
N LYS A 207 11.72 -0.32 9.07
CA LYS A 207 11.43 1.03 9.59
C LYS A 207 12.40 2.09 9.04
N PRO A 208 11.99 3.39 8.97
CA PRO A 208 12.89 4.47 8.56
C PRO A 208 14.15 4.54 9.41
N LYS A 209 13.99 4.60 10.73
CA LYS A 209 15.05 4.57 11.74
C LYS A 209 15.07 3.19 12.41
N ASN A 210 16.26 2.70 12.71
CA ASN A 210 16.48 1.44 13.43
C ASN A 210 15.67 0.25 12.85
N PRO A 211 15.87 -0.13 11.57
CA PRO A 211 15.17 -1.26 10.99
C PRO A 211 15.59 -2.58 11.65
N ASN A 212 14.66 -3.52 11.80
CA ASN A 212 14.89 -4.83 12.44
C ASN A 212 15.61 -5.79 11.49
N CYS A 213 16.82 -5.42 11.01
CA CYS A 213 17.53 -6.16 9.96
C CYS A 213 18.00 -7.55 10.39
N LEU A 214 18.37 -7.74 11.65
CA LEU A 214 18.91 -9.02 12.15
C LEU A 214 17.85 -10.14 12.12
N THR A 215 16.61 -9.81 12.48
CA THR A 215 15.48 -10.75 12.49
C THR A 215 14.64 -10.70 11.21
N CYS A 216 15.07 -9.89 10.22
CA CYS A 216 14.33 -9.69 8.99
C CYS A 216 14.35 -10.94 8.10
N CYS A 217 13.17 -11.40 7.67
CA CYS A 217 13.05 -12.57 6.78
C CYS A 217 13.76 -12.39 5.41
N LEU A 218 14.13 -11.15 5.05
CA LEU A 218 14.81 -10.80 3.81
C LEU A 218 16.30 -10.53 3.99
N ASN A 219 16.88 -10.63 5.20
CA ASN A 219 18.28 -10.26 5.49
C ASN A 219 19.30 -10.96 4.58
N LYS A 220 19.10 -12.26 4.29
CA LYS A 220 19.99 -13.05 3.42
C LYS A 220 20.00 -12.53 1.96
N THR A 221 18.98 -11.85 1.51
CA THR A 221 18.85 -11.35 0.13
C THR A 221 18.92 -9.82 0.02
N CYS A 222 18.84 -9.10 1.15
CA CYS A 222 18.85 -7.65 1.20
C CYS A 222 20.26 -7.10 0.97
N LYS A 223 20.46 -6.36 -0.13
CA LYS A 223 21.75 -5.76 -0.47
C LYS A 223 22.18 -4.68 0.52
N TYR A 224 21.23 -3.86 1.02
CA TYR A 224 21.49 -2.87 2.07
C TYR A 224 22.03 -3.51 3.33
N PHE A 225 21.44 -4.60 3.81
CA PHE A 225 21.94 -5.31 4.99
C PHE A 225 23.34 -5.90 4.77
N LYS A 226 23.58 -6.44 3.56
CA LYS A 226 24.90 -7.02 3.21
C LYS A 226 26.00 -5.96 3.16
N SER A 227 25.71 -4.75 2.68
CA SER A 227 26.68 -3.66 2.55
C SER A 227 26.89 -2.86 3.84
N ASN A 228 25.94 -2.89 4.79
CA ASN A 228 26.00 -2.07 6.00
C ASN A 228 26.71 -2.80 7.15
N LYS A 229 28.01 -2.51 7.32
CA LYS A 229 28.85 -3.09 8.38
C LYS A 229 28.37 -2.75 9.81
N LYS A 230 27.84 -1.51 10.05
CA LYS A 230 27.34 -1.08 11.37
C LYS A 230 26.19 -1.95 11.89
N ILE A 231 25.28 -2.39 11.01
CA ILE A 231 24.16 -3.24 11.43
C ILE A 231 24.63 -4.66 11.78
N LYS A 232 25.74 -5.11 11.20
CA LYS A 232 26.30 -6.43 11.48
C LYS A 232 27.10 -6.49 12.78
N SER A 233 27.77 -5.39 13.18
CA SER A 233 28.57 -5.34 14.41
C SER A 233 27.74 -5.35 15.71
N ILE A 234 26.43 -5.06 15.65
CA ILE A 234 25.52 -5.18 16.81
C ILE A 234 25.33 -6.66 17.26
N LYS A 235 25.81 -7.63 16.50
CA LYS A 235 25.74 -9.07 16.83
C LYS A 235 26.85 -9.59 17.75
N THR A 236 27.86 -8.80 18.05
CA THR A 236 29.09 -9.24 18.71
C THR A 236 29.28 -8.73 20.14
N ASN A 237 28.23 -8.18 20.75
CA ASN A 237 28.26 -7.78 22.17
C ASN A 237 27.13 -8.47 22.94
#